data_e2a201f9302a0408ab000647c64220e8
#
_entry.id   e2a201f9302a0408ab000647c64220e8
#
_cell.length_a   1.000
_cell.length_b   1.000
_cell.length_c   1.000
_cell.angle_alpha   90.00
_cell.angle_beta   90.00
_cell.angle_gamma   90.00
#
_symmetry.space_group_name_H-M   'P 1'
#
loop_
_entity.id
_entity.type
_entity.pdbx_description
1 polymer ?
#
loop_
_entity_poly.entity_id
_entity_poly.type
_entity_poly.pdbx_seq_one_letter_code
_entity_poly.pdbx_strand_id
1 'polypeptide(L)'
;MKRALIGAAALLLSMPVAAQTIAITGGTVALGDGSQPIPNGSVIIRDGRIAAAGSGIAVPAGAQIIDATGKWVSPGLVVGLAPVGLVEVSGVEETDDTDAGTTPFSAAIDVAPAINPKAQPLQVTRA
;
A
#
# COMPACT_ATOMS: atom_id res chain seq x y z
N MET A 1 -21.39 -53.11 -7.39
CA MET A 1 -21.93 -51.93 -8.08
C MET A 1 -22.26 -50.84 -7.06
N LYS A 2 -21.31 -50.08 -6.49
CA LYS A 2 -21.49 -48.96 -5.56
C LYS A 2 -20.18 -48.16 -5.45
N ARG A 3 -19.67 -47.55 -6.54
CA ARG A 3 -18.48 -46.67 -6.52
C ARG A 3 -18.57 -45.68 -7.67
N ALA A 4 -19.49 -44.72 -7.66
CA ALA A 4 -19.52 -43.65 -8.65
C ALA A 4 -20.43 -42.47 -8.19
N LEU A 5 -20.15 -41.80 -7.07
CA LEU A 5 -20.92 -40.63 -6.66
C LEU A 5 -20.13 -39.65 -5.74
N ILE A 6 -18.80 -39.58 -5.83
CA ILE A 6 -18.00 -38.64 -5.00
C ILE A 6 -17.22 -37.60 -5.85
N GLY A 7 -17.49 -37.50 -7.15
CA GLY A 7 -16.72 -36.62 -8.05
C GLY A 7 -17.32 -35.25 -8.37
N ALA A 8 -18.51 -34.88 -7.90
CA ALA A 8 -19.23 -33.71 -8.41
C ALA A 8 -19.28 -32.49 -7.46
N ALA A 9 -18.75 -32.55 -6.27
CA ALA A 9 -18.95 -31.48 -5.25
C ALA A 9 -17.80 -30.46 -5.14
N ALA A 10 -16.71 -30.61 -5.87
CA ALA A 10 -15.50 -29.76 -5.70
C ALA A 10 -15.38 -28.58 -6.68
N LEU A 11 -16.35 -28.35 -7.57
CA LEU A 11 -16.25 -27.35 -8.66
C LEU A 11 -16.99 -26.03 -8.42
N LEU A 12 -17.54 -25.78 -7.23
CA LEU A 12 -18.43 -24.60 -7.02
C LEU A 12 -17.84 -23.48 -6.12
N LEU A 13 -16.55 -23.47 -5.80
CA LEU A 13 -15.98 -22.50 -4.85
C LEU A 13 -14.98 -21.50 -5.43
N SER A 14 -14.83 -21.40 -6.74
CA SER A 14 -14.11 -20.27 -7.36
C SER A 14 -15.09 -19.17 -7.75
N MET A 15 -15.67 -18.48 -6.76
CA MET A 15 -16.27 -17.17 -7.03
C MET A 15 -15.12 -16.22 -7.38
N PRO A 16 -15.12 -15.59 -8.57
CA PRO A 16 -14.16 -14.53 -8.86
C PRO A 16 -14.38 -13.43 -7.80
N VAL A 17 -13.35 -13.12 -7.03
CA VAL A 17 -13.34 -11.89 -6.24
C VAL A 17 -13.51 -10.77 -7.26
N ALA A 18 -14.67 -10.14 -7.27
CA ALA A 18 -14.93 -9.04 -8.17
C ALA A 18 -13.87 -7.96 -7.92
N ALA A 19 -13.12 -7.63 -8.95
CA ALA A 19 -12.12 -6.58 -8.91
C ALA A 19 -12.75 -5.29 -8.39
N GLN A 20 -12.39 -4.87 -7.18
CA GLN A 20 -13.00 -3.70 -6.55
C GLN A 20 -12.46 -2.45 -7.24
N THR A 21 -13.35 -1.72 -7.91
CA THR A 21 -13.02 -0.40 -8.44
C THR A 21 -13.49 0.68 -7.47
N ILE A 22 -12.59 1.58 -7.10
CA ILE A 22 -12.85 2.73 -6.22
C ILE A 22 -12.63 3.99 -7.04
N ALA A 23 -13.54 4.95 -6.94
CA ALA A 23 -13.44 6.27 -7.54
C ALA A 23 -13.45 7.33 -6.43
N ILE A 24 -12.35 8.04 -6.25
CA ILE A 24 -12.26 9.21 -5.37
C ILE A 24 -12.54 10.42 -6.24
N THR A 25 -13.52 11.27 -5.89
CA THR A 25 -14.00 12.35 -6.75
C THR A 25 -14.10 13.67 -6.03
N GLY A 26 -14.01 14.80 -6.77
CA GLY A 26 -14.29 16.15 -6.26
C GLY A 26 -13.20 16.76 -5.39
N GLY A 27 -12.07 16.08 -5.20
CA GLY A 27 -10.96 16.57 -4.38
C GLY A 27 -9.96 17.43 -5.15
N THR A 28 -9.05 18.08 -4.41
CA THR A 28 -7.83 18.63 -5.00
C THR A 28 -6.77 17.54 -5.10
N VAL A 29 -6.48 17.08 -6.32
CA VAL A 29 -5.56 15.97 -6.55
C VAL A 29 -4.15 16.48 -6.78
N ALA A 30 -3.21 16.06 -5.93
CA ALA A 30 -1.78 16.26 -6.12
C ALA A 30 -1.15 14.96 -6.64
N LEU A 31 -0.51 14.99 -7.82
CA LEU A 31 0.07 13.78 -8.43
C LEU A 31 1.40 13.35 -7.81
N GLY A 32 2.09 14.27 -7.13
CA GLY A 32 3.40 14.00 -6.51
C GLY A 32 4.58 14.05 -7.49
N ASP A 33 4.35 14.52 -8.71
CA ASP A 33 5.35 14.65 -9.78
C ASP A 33 5.89 16.09 -9.93
N GLY A 34 5.54 16.98 -9.01
CA GLY A 34 5.90 18.41 -9.05
C GLY A 34 4.96 19.26 -9.88
N SER A 35 3.92 18.69 -10.49
CA SER A 35 2.90 19.46 -11.21
C SER A 35 1.98 20.20 -10.26
N GLN A 36 1.26 21.20 -10.80
CA GLN A 36 0.26 21.93 -10.01
C GLN A 36 -0.89 21.00 -9.61
N PRO A 37 -1.40 21.13 -8.38
CA PRO A 37 -2.57 20.36 -7.93
C PRO A 37 -3.80 20.61 -8.82
N ILE A 38 -4.57 19.58 -9.06
CA ILE A 38 -5.72 19.57 -9.95
C ILE A 38 -7.00 19.76 -9.11
N PRO A 39 -7.67 20.90 -9.18
CA PRO A 39 -8.93 21.11 -8.49
C PRO A 39 -10.05 20.28 -9.12
N ASN A 40 -11.02 19.83 -8.31
CA ASN A 40 -12.11 18.97 -8.74
C ASN A 40 -11.63 17.71 -9.50
N GLY A 41 -10.46 17.21 -9.14
CA GLY A 41 -9.88 16.03 -9.73
C GLY A 41 -10.54 14.75 -9.24
N SER A 42 -10.23 13.65 -9.95
CA SER A 42 -10.65 12.31 -9.57
C SER A 42 -9.49 11.33 -9.67
N VAL A 43 -9.55 10.29 -8.83
CA VAL A 43 -8.61 9.18 -8.86
C VAL A 43 -9.39 7.88 -8.96
N ILE A 44 -9.07 7.05 -9.95
CA ILE A 44 -9.66 5.72 -10.12
C ILE A 44 -8.65 4.68 -9.69
N ILE A 45 -9.07 3.84 -8.77
CA ILE A 45 -8.28 2.70 -8.27
C ILE A 45 -8.97 1.43 -8.74
N ARG A 46 -8.22 0.54 -9.38
CA ARG A 46 -8.68 -0.77 -9.84
C ARG A 46 -7.65 -1.82 -9.43
N ASP A 47 -8.10 -2.90 -8.81
CA ASP A 47 -7.24 -4.00 -8.36
C ASP A 47 -6.08 -3.51 -7.46
N GLY A 48 -6.35 -2.55 -6.57
CA GLY A 48 -5.34 -1.98 -5.68
C GLY A 48 -4.30 -1.08 -6.36
N ARG A 49 -4.50 -0.72 -7.65
CA ARG A 49 -3.60 0.15 -8.42
C ARG A 49 -4.33 1.40 -8.92
N ILE A 50 -3.63 2.51 -8.99
CA ILE A 50 -4.15 3.73 -9.61
C ILE A 50 -4.21 3.48 -11.13
N ALA A 51 -5.44 3.47 -11.66
CA ALA A 51 -5.71 3.31 -13.08
C ALA A 51 -5.74 4.66 -13.81
N ALA A 52 -6.20 5.72 -13.15
CA ALA A 52 -6.22 7.08 -13.67
C ALA A 52 -6.26 8.10 -12.53
N ALA A 53 -5.62 9.25 -12.73
CA ALA A 53 -5.71 10.40 -11.83
C ALA A 53 -5.68 11.70 -12.63
N GLY A 54 -6.56 12.65 -12.34
CA GLY A 54 -6.63 13.90 -13.09
C GLY A 54 -8.00 14.57 -13.07
N SER A 55 -8.20 15.52 -14.00
CA SER A 55 -9.48 16.19 -14.23
C SER A 55 -10.31 15.47 -15.31
N GLY A 56 -11.64 15.56 -15.20
CA GLY A 56 -12.55 15.06 -16.24
C GLY A 56 -12.57 13.55 -16.43
N ILE A 57 -12.10 12.79 -15.44
CA ILE A 57 -12.07 11.33 -15.51
C ILE A 57 -13.49 10.79 -15.29
N ALA A 58 -13.96 9.96 -16.22
CA ALA A 58 -15.26 9.30 -16.10
C ALA A 58 -15.21 8.25 -14.97
N VAL A 59 -16.20 8.29 -14.08
CA VAL A 59 -16.36 7.28 -13.03
C VAL A 59 -16.89 5.99 -13.65
N PRO A 60 -16.19 4.86 -13.49
CA PRO A 60 -16.66 3.58 -14.02
C PRO A 60 -17.98 3.15 -13.36
N ALA A 61 -18.88 2.53 -14.14
CA ALA A 61 -20.10 1.97 -13.60
C ALA A 61 -19.79 0.89 -12.55
N GLY A 62 -20.50 0.92 -11.42
CA GLY A 62 -20.28 -0.02 -10.31
C GLY A 62 -19.07 0.28 -9.44
N ALA A 63 -18.35 1.39 -9.66
CA ALA A 63 -17.28 1.80 -8.75
C ALA A 63 -17.85 2.25 -7.40
N GLN A 64 -17.15 1.93 -6.32
CA GLN A 64 -17.37 2.53 -5.01
C GLN A 64 -16.91 3.98 -5.06
N ILE A 65 -17.81 4.93 -4.83
CA ILE A 65 -17.49 6.36 -4.87
C ILE A 65 -17.09 6.84 -3.47
N ILE A 66 -15.95 7.55 -3.39
CA ILE A 66 -15.50 8.29 -2.21
C ILE A 66 -15.54 9.77 -2.58
N ASP A 67 -16.40 10.53 -1.90
CA ASP A 67 -16.45 11.98 -2.06
C ASP A 67 -15.29 12.64 -1.30
N ALA A 68 -14.43 13.32 -2.02
CA ALA A 68 -13.30 14.09 -1.50
C ALA A 68 -13.50 15.61 -1.65
N THR A 69 -14.74 16.07 -1.83
CA THR A 69 -15.03 17.51 -1.95
C THR A 69 -14.45 18.29 -0.76
N GLY A 70 -13.69 19.35 -1.05
CA GLY A 70 -13.00 20.15 -0.05
C GLY A 70 -11.77 19.48 0.61
N LYS A 71 -11.37 18.30 0.15
CA LYS A 71 -10.20 17.58 0.67
C LYS A 71 -9.08 17.49 -0.36
N TRP A 72 -7.89 17.20 0.15
CA TRP A 72 -6.74 16.88 -0.68
C TRP A 72 -6.64 15.37 -0.88
N VAL A 73 -6.28 14.97 -2.09
CA VAL A 73 -5.95 13.60 -2.47
C VAL A 73 -4.52 13.60 -2.97
N SER A 74 -3.64 12.95 -2.25
CA SER A 74 -2.20 12.90 -2.58
C SER A 74 -1.67 11.48 -2.46
N PRO A 75 -0.53 11.16 -3.10
CA PRO A 75 0.21 9.95 -2.78
C PRO A 75 0.57 9.90 -1.30
N GLY A 76 0.73 8.70 -0.76
CA GLY A 76 1.27 8.49 0.58
C GLY A 76 2.70 9.03 0.68
N LEU A 77 3.11 9.40 1.88
CA LEU A 77 4.48 9.84 2.13
C LEU A 77 5.43 8.66 2.00
N VAL A 78 6.51 8.85 1.24
CA VAL A 78 7.63 7.93 1.16
C VAL A 78 8.79 8.55 1.92
N VAL A 79 9.21 7.91 3.00
CA VAL A 79 10.38 8.32 3.77
C VAL A 79 11.58 7.58 3.18
N GLY A 80 12.53 8.35 2.59
CA GLY A 80 13.69 7.78 1.91
C GLY A 80 14.73 7.15 2.86
N LEU A 81 14.76 7.60 4.12
CA LEU A 81 15.63 7.08 5.16
C LEU A 81 14.85 7.03 6.48
N ALA A 82 14.62 5.85 6.99
CA ALA A 82 13.99 5.65 8.29
C ALA A 82 14.53 4.36 8.93
N PRO A 83 14.87 4.36 10.23
CA PRO A 83 15.32 3.18 10.94
C PRO A 83 14.15 2.26 11.33
N VAL A 84 12.99 2.40 10.67
CA VAL A 84 11.78 1.66 11.02
C VAL A 84 11.98 0.17 10.73
N GLY A 85 11.89 -0.62 11.79
CA GLY A 85 12.16 -2.06 11.74
C GLY A 85 13.60 -2.45 12.04
N LEU A 86 14.54 -1.48 12.09
CA LEU A 86 15.92 -1.68 12.55
C LEU A 86 16.13 -1.28 14.00
N VAL A 87 15.27 -0.45 14.56
CA VAL A 87 15.24 -0.07 15.97
C VAL A 87 13.88 -0.48 16.55
N GLU A 88 13.89 -1.36 17.55
CA GLU A 88 12.64 -1.80 18.20
C GLU A 88 12.30 -0.90 19.39
N VAL A 89 13.28 -0.62 20.24
CA VAL A 89 13.10 0.21 21.43
C VAL A 89 14.17 1.30 21.44
N SER A 90 13.73 2.55 21.34
CA SER A 90 14.64 3.70 21.36
C SER A 90 15.43 3.75 22.67
N GLY A 91 16.76 3.87 22.58
CA GLY A 91 17.65 3.94 23.72
C GLY A 91 18.08 2.58 24.32
N VAL A 92 17.71 1.47 23.69
CA VAL A 92 18.17 0.12 24.03
C VAL A 92 19.09 -0.38 22.93
N GLU A 93 20.40 -0.39 23.18
CA GLU A 93 21.44 -0.70 22.18
C GLU A 93 21.27 -2.11 21.57
N GLU A 94 20.87 -3.08 22.37
CA GLU A 94 20.68 -4.47 21.94
C GLU A 94 19.51 -4.64 20.93
N THR A 95 18.70 -3.61 20.73
CA THR A 95 17.57 -3.59 19.78
C THR A 95 17.78 -2.62 18.63
N ASP A 96 18.99 -2.11 18.46
CA ASP A 96 19.37 -1.14 17.43
C ASP A 96 20.30 -1.80 16.40
N ASP A 97 19.74 -2.16 15.25
CA ASP A 97 20.43 -2.76 14.12
C ASP A 97 20.82 -1.73 13.04
N THR A 98 20.91 -0.45 13.40
CA THR A 98 21.30 0.63 12.46
C THR A 98 22.79 0.75 12.25
N ASP A 99 23.61 0.13 13.11
CA ASP A 99 25.07 0.17 13.06
C ASP A 99 25.65 -1.25 12.93
N ALA A 100 26.51 -1.45 11.94
CA ALA A 100 27.26 -2.69 11.76
C ALA A 100 28.55 -2.75 12.63
N GLY A 101 28.80 -1.76 13.47
CA GLY A 101 29.97 -1.68 14.36
C GLY A 101 31.29 -1.64 13.59
N THR A 102 32.28 -2.36 14.09
CA THR A 102 33.65 -2.41 13.51
C THR A 102 33.83 -3.46 12.41
N THR A 103 32.73 -3.88 11.77
CA THR A 103 32.80 -4.88 10.70
C THR A 103 33.41 -4.29 9.42
N PRO A 104 34.06 -5.10 8.55
CA PRO A 104 34.66 -4.63 7.31
C PRO A 104 33.63 -4.35 6.20
N PHE A 105 32.36 -4.27 6.54
CA PHE A 105 31.27 -4.04 5.60
C PHE A 105 31.07 -2.54 5.31
N SER A 106 30.50 -2.23 4.17
CA SER A 106 30.22 -0.87 3.71
C SER A 106 28.72 -0.67 3.44
N ALA A 107 28.35 0.48 2.88
CA ALA A 107 26.98 0.79 2.46
C ALA A 107 26.37 -0.19 1.43
N ALA A 108 27.11 -1.18 0.97
CA ALA A 108 26.61 -2.25 0.09
C ALA A 108 25.99 -3.45 0.83
N ILE A 109 25.88 -3.37 2.17
CA ILE A 109 25.22 -4.41 2.97
C ILE A 109 23.72 -4.44 2.65
N ASP A 110 23.20 -5.64 2.41
CA ASP A 110 21.75 -5.86 2.40
C ASP A 110 21.22 -5.88 3.85
N VAL A 111 20.45 -4.87 4.22
CA VAL A 111 19.86 -4.74 5.56
C VAL A 111 18.53 -5.51 5.72
N ALA A 112 18.00 -6.07 4.65
CA ALA A 112 16.71 -6.75 4.70
C ALA A 112 16.62 -7.86 5.76
N PRO A 113 17.67 -8.67 6.02
CA PRO A 113 17.64 -9.68 7.07
C PRO A 113 17.55 -9.11 8.50
N ALA A 114 18.00 -7.87 8.73
CA ALA A 114 17.95 -7.21 10.05
C ALA A 114 16.59 -6.58 10.35
N ILE A 115 15.73 -6.40 9.33
CA ILE A 115 14.42 -5.77 9.52
C ILE A 115 13.49 -6.72 10.29
N ASN A 116 13.04 -6.29 11.48
CA ASN A 116 11.99 -7.00 12.21
C ASN A 116 10.59 -6.56 11.72
N PRO A 117 9.86 -7.39 10.96
CA PRO A 117 8.53 -7.03 10.44
C PRO A 117 7.46 -6.90 11.52
N LYS A 118 7.75 -7.32 12.76
CA LYS A 118 6.85 -7.24 13.91
C LYS A 118 7.17 -6.08 14.84
N ALA A 119 8.22 -5.31 14.55
CA ALA A 119 8.61 -4.17 15.38
C ALA A 119 7.43 -3.20 15.57
N GLN A 120 7.22 -2.73 16.81
CA GLN A 120 6.14 -1.82 17.16
C GLN A 120 6.14 -0.52 16.31
N PRO A 121 7.29 0.10 16.01
CA PRO A 121 7.34 1.29 15.15
C PRO A 121 6.71 1.06 13.77
N LEU A 122 6.85 -0.14 13.18
CA LEU A 122 6.21 -0.49 11.91
C LEU A 122 4.69 -0.51 12.01
N GLN A 123 4.14 -1.01 13.11
CA GLN A 123 2.69 -1.08 13.32
C GLN A 123 2.08 0.33 13.46
N VAL A 124 2.75 1.20 14.21
CA VAL A 124 2.31 2.59 14.43
C VAL A 124 2.42 3.42 13.13
N THR A 125 3.48 3.24 12.36
CA THR A 125 3.71 4.03 11.13
C THR A 125 2.75 3.64 9.99
N ARG A 126 2.17 2.44 10.04
CA ARG A 126 1.19 1.96 9.03
C ARG A 126 -0.25 2.35 9.32
N ALA A 127 -0.55 2.94 10.46
CA ALA A 127 -1.92 3.26 10.91
C ALA A 127 -2.53 4.47 10.17
#